data_cd9a75c3c1c442231e3346fed3404686
#
_entry.id   cd9a75c3c1c442231e3346fed3404686
#
_cell.length_a   1.000
_cell.length_b   1.000
_cell.length_c   1.000
_cell.angle_alpha   90.00
_cell.angle_beta   90.00
_cell.angle_gamma   90.00
#
_symmetry.space_group_name_H-M   'P 1'
#
loop_
_entity.id
_entity.type
_entity.pdbx_description
1 polymer ?
#
loop_
_entity_poly.entity_id
_entity_poly.type
_entity_poly.pdbx_seq_one_letter_code
_entity_poly.pdbx_strand_id
1 'polypeptide(L)' 'MGIVNIEDELHEQLRRASKASCRSINAQAAFWIRLGMLCELNPGVSFQELMARELRAAGVDTSPVAA' A
#
# COMPACT_ATOMS: atom_id res chain seq x y z
N MET A 1 13.53 15.53 -2.28
CA MET A 1 12.87 14.55 -1.40
C MET A 1 12.16 15.26 -0.27
N GLY A 2 10.89 14.93 -0.01
CA GLY A 2 10.14 15.56 1.05
C GLY A 2 10.30 14.86 2.39
N ILE A 3 9.88 15.54 3.46
CA ILE A 3 9.89 14.99 4.81
C ILE A 3 8.47 15.04 5.35
N VAL A 4 8.00 13.91 5.90
CA VAL A 4 6.71 13.80 6.56
C VAL A 4 6.94 13.35 8.00
N ASN A 5 6.44 14.12 8.96
CA ASN A 5 6.52 13.75 10.37
C ASN A 5 5.25 13.00 10.78
N ILE A 6 5.43 11.86 11.43
CA ILE A 6 4.32 11.06 11.94
C ILE A 6 4.54 10.80 13.42
N GLU A 7 3.45 10.59 14.16
CA GLU A 7 3.53 10.30 15.59
C GLU A 7 4.14 8.93 15.85
N ASP A 8 4.69 8.76 17.06
CA ASP A 8 5.43 7.56 17.43
C ASP A 8 4.58 6.28 17.34
N GLU A 9 3.34 6.35 17.77
CA GLU A 9 2.43 5.20 17.70
C GLU A 9 2.22 4.73 16.29
N LEU A 10 1.96 5.65 15.39
CA LEU A 10 1.76 5.33 13.98
C LEU A 10 3.04 4.82 13.34
N HIS A 11 4.18 5.41 13.70
CA HIS A 11 5.49 4.96 13.23
C HIS A 11 5.76 3.51 13.65
N GLU A 12 5.40 3.14 14.87
CA GLU A 12 5.58 1.76 15.36
C GLU A 12 4.71 0.78 14.59
N GLN A 13 3.46 1.15 14.29
CA GLN A 13 2.58 0.31 13.46
C GLN A 13 3.14 0.15 12.06
N LEU A 14 3.68 1.21 11.50
CA LEU A 14 4.33 1.19 10.20
C LEU A 14 5.52 0.22 10.18
N ARG A 15 6.34 0.26 11.23
CA ARG A 15 7.49 -0.61 11.37
C ARG A 15 7.09 -2.08 11.40
N ARG A 16 6.06 -2.40 12.18
CA ARG A 16 5.52 -3.77 12.30
C ARG A 16 4.96 -4.25 10.96
N ALA A 17 4.19 -3.40 10.29
CA ALA A 17 3.61 -3.74 9.00
C ALA A 17 4.68 -3.98 7.95
N SER A 18 5.75 -3.18 7.96
CA SER A 18 6.85 -3.34 7.00
C SER A 18 7.52 -4.70 7.13
N LYS A 19 7.73 -5.17 8.37
CA LYS A 19 8.29 -6.50 8.62
C LYS A 19 7.37 -7.59 8.11
N ALA A 20 6.08 -7.50 8.42
CA ALA A 20 5.11 -8.52 8.03
C ALA A 20 4.95 -8.63 6.52
N SER A 21 5.10 -7.53 5.80
CA SER A 21 4.94 -7.50 4.34
C SER A 21 6.26 -7.61 3.58
N CYS A 22 7.37 -7.83 4.28
CA CYS A 22 8.71 -7.95 3.65
C CYS A 22 9.10 -6.70 2.87
N ARG A 23 8.75 -5.52 3.42
CA ARG A 23 9.09 -4.21 2.83
C ARG A 23 10.00 -3.42 3.77
N SER A 24 10.73 -2.47 3.20
CA SER A 24 11.38 -1.46 4.03
C SER A 24 10.32 -0.55 4.64
N ILE A 25 10.68 0.15 5.73
CA ILE A 25 9.74 1.07 6.37
C ILE A 25 9.34 2.22 5.41
N ASN A 26 10.28 2.69 4.61
CA ASN A 26 10.00 3.74 3.62
C ASN A 26 9.07 3.24 2.52
N ALA A 27 9.27 2.03 2.04
CA ALA A 27 8.42 1.41 1.03
C ALA A 27 7.01 1.19 1.57
N GLN A 28 6.88 0.76 2.82
CA GLN A 28 5.58 0.57 3.45
C GLN A 28 4.84 1.90 3.61
N ALA A 29 5.56 2.93 4.03
CA ALA A 29 4.97 4.27 4.17
C ALA A 29 4.49 4.79 2.81
N ALA A 30 5.32 4.69 1.78
CA ALA A 30 4.95 5.13 0.44
C ALA A 30 3.73 4.37 -0.09
N PHE A 31 3.66 3.06 0.17
CA PHE A 31 2.53 2.25 -0.24
C PHE A 31 1.23 2.72 0.42
N TRP A 32 1.26 2.91 1.73
CA TRP A 32 0.06 3.33 2.45
C TRP A 32 -0.39 4.74 2.06
N ILE A 33 0.55 5.65 1.86
CA ILE A 33 0.23 7.02 1.41
C ILE A 33 -0.41 6.98 0.03
N ARG A 34 0.19 6.24 -0.90
CA ARG A 34 -0.37 6.09 -2.25
C ARG A 34 -1.75 5.45 -2.22
N LEU A 35 -1.91 4.40 -1.43
CA LEU A 35 -3.19 3.71 -1.29
C LEU A 35 -4.26 4.64 -0.73
N GLY A 36 -3.95 5.41 0.31
CA GLY A 36 -4.86 6.38 0.87
C GLY A 36 -5.31 7.41 -0.16
N MET A 37 -4.36 7.92 -0.93
CA MET A 37 -4.65 8.85 -2.01
C MET A 37 -5.56 8.23 -3.06
N LEU A 38 -5.27 7.00 -3.48
CA LEU A 38 -6.09 6.30 -4.48
C LEU A 38 -7.51 6.06 -3.97
N CYS A 39 -7.65 5.72 -2.68
CA CYS A 39 -8.97 5.52 -2.09
C CYS A 39 -9.79 6.80 -2.10
N GLU A 40 -9.19 7.94 -1.76
CA GLU A 40 -9.88 9.22 -1.77
C GLU A 40 -10.26 9.68 -3.17
N LEU A 41 -9.40 9.40 -4.16
CA LEU A 41 -9.64 9.80 -5.55
C LEU A 41 -10.62 8.89 -6.28
N ASN A 42 -10.90 7.71 -5.74
CA ASN A 42 -11.77 6.72 -6.36
C ASN A 42 -12.84 6.24 -5.38
N PRO A 43 -13.75 7.13 -4.95
CA PRO A 43 -14.80 6.75 -4.01
C PRO A 43 -15.67 5.65 -4.60
N GLY A 44 -16.03 4.66 -3.77
CA GLY A 44 -16.83 3.54 -4.22
C GLY A 44 -16.05 2.38 -4.83
N VAL A 45 -14.74 2.53 -5.02
CA VAL A 45 -13.89 1.43 -5.52
C VAL A 45 -13.25 0.75 -4.33
N SER A 46 -13.33 -0.59 -4.28
CA SER A 46 -12.77 -1.35 -3.18
C SER A 46 -11.25 -1.35 -3.21
N PHE A 47 -10.65 -1.61 -2.04
CA PHE A 47 -9.20 -1.80 -1.95
C PHE A 47 -8.74 -2.91 -2.89
N GLN A 48 -9.47 -4.04 -2.93
CA GLN A 48 -9.11 -5.16 -3.79
C GLN A 48 -9.09 -4.77 -5.26
N GLU A 49 -10.07 -3.99 -5.70
CA GLU A 49 -10.11 -3.54 -7.09
C GLU A 49 -8.97 -2.56 -7.39
N LEU A 50 -8.67 -1.65 -6.48
CA LEU A 50 -7.55 -0.72 -6.65
C LEU A 50 -6.23 -1.48 -6.77
N MET A 51 -6.01 -2.48 -5.91
CA MET A 51 -4.79 -3.29 -5.97
C MET A 51 -4.72 -4.11 -7.24
N ALA A 52 -5.84 -4.67 -7.69
CA ALA A 52 -5.88 -5.42 -8.94
C ALA A 52 -5.50 -4.53 -10.13
N ARG A 53 -5.98 -3.29 -10.16
CA ARG A 53 -5.62 -2.33 -11.21
C ARG A 53 -4.13 -2.02 -11.22
N GLU A 54 -3.55 -1.79 -10.03
CA GLU A 54 -2.12 -1.50 -9.89
C GLU A 54 -1.27 -2.68 -10.34
N LEU A 55 -1.66 -3.88 -9.95
CA LEU A 55 -0.93 -5.09 -10.33
C LEU A 55 -1.01 -5.33 -11.84
N ARG A 56 -2.19 -5.17 -12.44
CA ARG A 56 -2.35 -5.31 -13.89
C ARG A 56 -1.52 -4.27 -14.65
N ALA A 57 -1.51 -3.04 -14.15
CA ALA A 57 -0.70 -1.97 -14.76
C ALA A 57 0.79 -2.29 -14.71
N ALA A 58 1.23 -3.03 -13.71
CA ALA A 58 2.61 -3.48 -13.56
C ALA A 58 2.90 -4.78 -14.32
N GLY A 59 1.91 -5.34 -15.01
CA GLY A 59 2.09 -6.55 -15.80
C GLY A 59 1.95 -7.84 -15.01
N VAL A 60 1.39 -7.77 -13.80
CA VAL A 60 1.19 -8.96 -12.98
C VAL A 60 -0.11 -9.65 -13.38
N ASP A 61 -0.05 -10.98 -13.53
CA ASP A 61 -1.25 -11.77 -13.76
C ASP A 61 -2.06 -11.82 -12.47
N THR A 62 -3.27 -11.28 -12.52
CA THR A 62 -4.15 -11.20 -11.35
C THR A 62 -5.13 -12.38 -11.27
N SER A 63 -4.96 -13.41 -12.09
CA SER A 63 -5.76 -14.61 -11.98
C SER A 63 -5.48 -15.31 -10.66
N PRO A 64 -6.50 -15.94 -10.01
CA PRO A 64 -6.25 -16.67 -8.76
C PRO A 64 -5.20 -17.76 -8.95
N VAL A 65 -4.27 -17.83 -7.98
CA VAL A 65 -3.27 -18.90 -7.97
C VAL A 65 -3.95 -20.16 -7.41
N ALA A 66 -3.82 -21.28 -8.12
CA ALA A 66 -4.34 -22.55 -7.63
C ALA A 66 -3.60 -22.96 -6.37
N ALA A 67 -4.36 -23.25 -5.31
CA ALA A 67 -3.78 -23.66 -4.03
C ALA A 67 -3.37 -25.13 -4.06
#